data_e913956b13e97eab2313f1e62a3eafbb
#
_entry.id   e913956b13e97eab2313f1e62a3eafbb
#
_cell.length_a   1.000
_cell.length_b   1.000
_cell.length_c   1.000
_cell.angle_alpha   90.00
_cell.angle_beta   90.00
_cell.angle_gamma   90.00
#
_symmetry.space_group_name_H-M   'P 1'
#
loop_
_entity.id
_entity.type
_entity.pdbx_description
1 polymer ?
#
loop_
_entity_poly.entity_id
_entity_poly.type
_entity_poly.pdbx_seq_one_letter_code
_entity_poly.pdbx_strand_id
1 'polypeptide(L)'
;MDKDFIISFAKLMSISGYEYCCEKEVDALVEGIFDESFKDSLGTRFFIKKCGRENAPKILVDAHLDEIGMVVTDIKENGFLTVTNIGGVDTRILQASDVIIYGKEKIFGVVGSTPPHLQSAEDTKKLKKIDELLIDTGYSKEALEKIVRIGTPVGFDDHYVELADGRIAGKSFDNKACAACAVDAIKNTPREELAGDVILMLSAREETGMLGNGASVGAYRIDPDYALIIDVNLGRTPDTPKTETVELGKGVSLTYCPVTSKKLTRMTAELADKNEIKWQISVSGRGTGTNTPDINLTREGIPCVDVGLPLKSMHTCSELLDLNDAQAASDLIRAFICSKEIAEVFAR
;
A
#
# COMPACT_ATOMS: atom_id res chain seq x y z
N MET A 1 -6.96 14.09 9.01
CA MET A 1 -5.97 12.97 9.07
C MET A 1 -4.61 13.51 9.48
N ASP A 2 -3.98 12.88 10.46
CA ASP A 2 -2.64 13.28 10.93
C ASP A 2 -1.57 12.83 9.92
N LYS A 3 -0.80 13.79 9.40
CA LYS A 3 0.29 13.52 8.45
C LYS A 3 1.41 12.66 9.05
N ASP A 4 1.75 12.91 10.33
CA ASP A 4 2.84 12.21 10.99
C ASP A 4 2.48 10.74 11.24
N PHE A 5 1.19 10.45 11.40
CA PHE A 5 0.69 9.08 11.48
C PHE A 5 0.79 8.36 10.12
N ILE A 6 0.44 9.02 9.00
CA ILE A 6 0.66 8.47 7.65
C ILE A 6 2.16 8.21 7.42
N ILE A 7 3.01 9.17 7.72
CA ILE A 7 4.47 9.05 7.55
C ILE A 7 5.03 7.91 8.41
N SER A 8 4.50 7.68 9.62
CA SER A 8 4.94 6.57 10.46
C SER A 8 4.68 5.20 9.82
N PHE A 9 3.56 5.03 9.13
CA PHE A 9 3.30 3.83 8.31
C PHE A 9 4.22 3.77 7.08
N ALA A 10 4.38 4.89 6.36
CA ALA A 10 5.21 4.95 5.16
C ALA A 10 6.70 4.63 5.42
N LYS A 11 7.19 4.84 6.64
CA LYS A 11 8.55 4.49 7.08
C LYS A 11 8.76 3.02 7.43
N LEU A 12 7.71 2.23 7.53
CA LEU A 12 7.83 0.79 7.77
C LEU A 12 8.62 0.15 6.62
N MET A 13 9.60 -0.69 6.96
CA MET A 13 10.30 -1.50 5.96
C MET A 13 9.53 -2.79 5.72
N SER A 14 8.81 -2.84 4.63
CA SER A 14 7.96 -3.97 4.26
C SER A 14 8.00 -4.25 2.75
N ILE A 15 9.19 -4.25 2.17
CA ILE A 15 9.36 -4.68 0.77
C ILE A 15 8.70 -6.04 0.59
N SER A 16 7.94 -6.20 -0.51
CA SER A 16 7.12 -7.38 -0.78
C SER A 16 7.89 -8.68 -0.55
N GLY A 17 7.36 -9.55 0.30
CA GLY A 17 8.01 -10.76 0.79
C GLY A 17 8.89 -10.59 2.04
N TYR A 18 9.07 -9.35 2.53
CA TYR A 18 9.84 -9.02 3.74
C TYR A 18 9.00 -8.31 4.81
N GLU A 19 7.68 -8.39 4.75
CA GLU A 19 6.74 -7.73 5.66
C GLU A 19 6.96 -8.11 7.13
N TYR A 20 7.51 -9.31 7.37
CA TYR A 20 7.89 -9.77 8.72
C TYR A 20 8.95 -8.89 9.40
N CYS A 21 9.65 -8.05 8.65
CA CYS A 21 10.69 -7.18 9.19
C CYS A 21 10.14 -5.99 9.99
N CYS A 22 8.88 -5.59 9.78
CA CYS A 22 8.25 -4.46 10.47
C CYS A 22 7.12 -4.85 11.44
N GLU A 23 7.02 -6.12 11.81
CA GLU A 23 5.92 -6.62 12.66
C GLU A 23 5.79 -5.86 13.99
N LYS A 24 6.91 -5.58 14.66
CA LYS A 24 6.93 -4.89 15.95
C LYS A 24 6.51 -3.44 15.82
N GLU A 25 6.95 -2.80 14.75
CA GLU A 25 6.62 -1.41 14.44
C GLU A 25 5.13 -1.28 14.12
N VAL A 26 4.58 -2.21 13.34
CA VAL A 26 3.13 -2.28 13.08
C VAL A 26 2.36 -2.47 14.39
N ASP A 27 2.77 -3.42 15.23
CA ASP A 27 2.10 -3.66 16.52
C ASP A 27 2.10 -2.42 17.41
N ALA A 28 3.19 -1.65 17.44
CA ALA A 28 3.28 -0.41 18.19
C ALA A 28 2.34 0.69 17.65
N LEU A 29 2.17 0.78 16.31
CA LEU A 29 1.26 1.75 15.69
C LEU A 29 -0.22 1.48 15.96
N VAL A 30 -0.58 0.22 16.22
CA VAL A 30 -1.97 -0.19 16.45
C VAL A 30 -2.25 -0.59 17.91
N GLU A 31 -1.33 -0.34 18.82
CA GLU A 31 -1.45 -0.73 20.23
C GLU A 31 -2.72 -0.18 20.87
N GLY A 32 -3.47 -1.05 21.56
CA GLY A 32 -4.68 -0.70 22.30
C GLY A 32 -5.93 -0.43 21.43
N ILE A 33 -5.86 -0.61 20.10
CA ILE A 33 -6.99 -0.35 19.20
C ILE A 33 -7.87 -1.59 19.01
N PHE A 34 -7.25 -2.78 18.95
CA PHE A 34 -7.88 -4.05 18.58
C PHE A 34 -7.96 -5.02 19.75
N ASP A 35 -8.92 -5.93 19.71
CA ASP A 35 -9.11 -6.96 20.74
C ASP A 35 -8.23 -8.19 20.51
N GLU A 36 -7.99 -8.53 19.24
CA GLU A 36 -7.23 -9.70 18.84
C GLU A 36 -6.32 -9.33 17.65
N SER A 37 -5.16 -9.97 17.59
CA SER A 37 -4.28 -9.91 16.42
C SER A 37 -3.63 -11.26 16.16
N PHE A 38 -3.36 -11.56 14.91
CA PHE A 38 -2.59 -12.72 14.48
C PHE A 38 -1.95 -12.47 13.11
N LYS A 39 -1.12 -13.41 12.67
CA LYS A 39 -0.49 -13.38 11.34
C LYS A 39 -0.64 -14.73 10.64
N ASP A 40 -0.45 -14.71 9.33
CA ASP A 40 -0.29 -15.93 8.54
C ASP A 40 1.18 -16.20 8.21
N SER A 41 1.41 -17.27 7.45
CA SER A 41 2.76 -17.68 7.02
C SER A 41 3.34 -16.81 5.88
N LEU A 42 2.52 -15.99 5.24
CA LEU A 42 2.94 -15.09 4.17
C LEU A 42 3.40 -13.72 4.68
N GLY A 43 3.09 -13.39 5.94
CA GLY A 43 3.40 -12.10 6.53
C GLY A 43 2.19 -11.16 6.67
N THR A 44 1.01 -11.57 6.18
CA THR A 44 -0.23 -10.80 6.37
C THR A 44 -0.56 -10.68 7.86
N ARG A 45 -0.90 -9.45 8.28
CA ARG A 45 -1.30 -9.15 9.66
C ARG A 45 -2.82 -8.94 9.73
N PHE A 46 -3.42 -9.50 10.78
CA PHE A 46 -4.86 -9.39 11.04
C PHE A 46 -5.08 -8.76 12.41
N PHE A 47 -5.99 -7.80 12.46
CA PHE A 47 -6.36 -7.09 13.67
C PHE A 47 -7.88 -7.04 13.76
N ILE A 48 -8.45 -7.52 14.86
CA ILE A 48 -9.90 -7.66 15.02
C ILE A 48 -10.40 -6.71 16.10
N LYS A 49 -11.37 -5.86 15.74
CA LYS A 49 -12.14 -5.06 16.68
C LYS A 49 -13.58 -5.58 16.73
N LYS A 50 -13.94 -6.21 17.85
CA LYS A 50 -15.24 -6.82 18.04
C LYS A 50 -16.32 -5.77 18.36
N CYS A 51 -17.48 -5.91 17.77
CA CYS A 51 -18.64 -5.06 18.08
C CYS A 51 -19.34 -5.45 19.39
N GLY A 52 -19.02 -6.62 19.95
CA GLY A 52 -19.58 -7.13 21.21
C GLY A 52 -20.94 -7.82 21.05
N ARG A 53 -21.44 -8.05 19.84
CA ARG A 53 -22.66 -8.82 19.57
C ARG A 53 -22.34 -10.26 19.17
N GLU A 54 -23.13 -11.21 19.64
CA GLU A 54 -23.04 -12.59 19.18
C GLU A 54 -23.48 -12.71 17.71
N ASN A 55 -22.79 -13.57 16.95
CA ASN A 55 -23.06 -13.81 15.52
C ASN A 55 -23.09 -12.52 14.67
N ALA A 56 -22.28 -11.53 15.03
CA ALA A 56 -22.17 -10.31 14.27
C ALA A 56 -21.53 -10.58 12.90
N PRO A 57 -21.96 -9.85 11.84
CA PRO A 57 -21.30 -9.97 10.55
C PRO A 57 -19.82 -9.59 10.62
N LYS A 58 -19.00 -10.24 9.79
CA LYS A 58 -17.58 -9.98 9.67
C LYS A 58 -17.34 -8.99 8.52
N ILE A 59 -16.84 -7.83 8.86
CA ILE A 59 -16.51 -6.75 7.92
C ILE A 59 -15.02 -6.75 7.69
N LEU A 60 -14.56 -7.07 6.49
CA LEU A 60 -13.16 -7.00 6.14
C LEU A 60 -12.81 -5.60 5.60
N VAL A 61 -11.76 -5.01 6.14
CA VAL A 61 -11.09 -3.83 5.57
C VAL A 61 -9.68 -4.28 5.21
N ASP A 62 -9.34 -4.25 3.92
CA ASP A 62 -8.03 -4.63 3.42
C ASP A 62 -7.27 -3.43 2.89
N ALA A 63 -5.99 -3.32 3.27
CA ALA A 63 -4.99 -2.45 2.67
C ALA A 63 -3.66 -3.21 2.68
N HIS A 64 -2.94 -3.27 1.55
CA HIS A 64 -1.69 -4.00 1.58
C HIS A 64 -0.59 -3.27 2.35
N LEU A 65 0.27 -4.04 3.00
CA LEU A 65 1.36 -3.53 3.83
C LEU A 65 2.66 -3.42 3.05
N ASP A 66 2.82 -4.26 2.05
CA ASP A 66 4.05 -4.31 1.28
C ASP A 66 4.25 -3.11 0.37
N GLU A 67 5.47 -2.92 -0.03
CA GLU A 67 5.94 -1.85 -0.91
C GLU A 67 6.88 -2.41 -1.97
N ILE A 68 7.03 -1.72 -3.09
CA ILE A 68 8.06 -2.01 -4.08
C ILE A 68 9.46 -1.78 -3.52
N GLY A 69 10.44 -2.46 -4.10
CA GLY A 69 11.83 -2.28 -3.72
C GLY A 69 12.78 -3.13 -4.56
N MET A 70 13.90 -3.47 -3.97
CA MET A 70 14.95 -4.24 -4.63
C MET A 70 15.51 -5.27 -3.67
N VAL A 71 16.25 -6.23 -4.23
CA VAL A 71 16.99 -7.23 -3.47
C VAL A 71 18.40 -7.39 -4.03
N VAL A 72 19.39 -7.51 -3.13
CA VAL A 72 20.81 -7.69 -3.51
C VAL A 72 21.00 -9.02 -4.21
N THR A 73 21.60 -8.97 -5.40
CA THR A 73 21.95 -10.15 -6.22
C THR A 73 23.42 -10.50 -6.19
N ASP A 74 24.31 -9.51 -5.98
CA ASP A 74 25.75 -9.75 -5.90
C ASP A 74 26.48 -8.62 -5.16
N ILE A 75 27.64 -8.93 -4.57
CA ILE A 75 28.59 -8.00 -3.96
C ILE A 75 29.88 -8.04 -4.77
N LYS A 76 30.15 -6.98 -5.53
CA LYS A 76 31.28 -6.91 -6.45
C LYS A 76 32.61 -6.75 -5.72
N GLU A 77 33.75 -7.15 -6.38
CA GLU A 77 35.10 -7.08 -5.82
C GLU A 77 35.50 -5.69 -5.32
N ASN A 78 34.93 -4.63 -5.90
CA ASN A 78 35.17 -3.24 -5.51
C ASN A 78 34.16 -2.69 -4.51
N GLY A 79 33.32 -3.54 -3.89
CA GLY A 79 32.37 -3.15 -2.86
C GLY A 79 31.03 -2.57 -3.37
N PHE A 80 30.79 -2.58 -4.68
CA PHE A 80 29.48 -2.21 -5.22
C PHE A 80 28.47 -3.37 -5.10
N LEU A 81 27.20 -3.02 -4.92
CA LEU A 81 26.10 -3.99 -4.94
C LEU A 81 25.38 -3.96 -6.29
N THR A 82 24.96 -5.12 -6.78
CA THR A 82 23.93 -5.23 -7.82
C THR A 82 22.63 -5.73 -7.20
N VAL A 83 21.53 -5.34 -7.83
CA VAL A 83 20.17 -5.64 -7.33
C VAL A 83 19.26 -6.11 -8.47
N THR A 84 18.15 -6.72 -8.10
CA THR A 84 16.98 -6.88 -8.97
C THR A 84 15.76 -6.26 -8.30
N ASN A 85 14.75 -5.89 -9.09
CA ASN A 85 13.52 -5.29 -8.55
C ASN A 85 12.62 -6.33 -7.87
N ILE A 86 11.86 -5.86 -6.90
CA ILE A 86 10.69 -6.49 -6.32
C ILE A 86 9.54 -5.53 -6.58
N GLY A 87 8.50 -5.99 -7.31
CA GLY A 87 7.42 -5.12 -7.77
C GLY A 87 7.80 -4.21 -8.93
N GLY A 88 7.00 -3.18 -9.15
CA GLY A 88 7.03 -2.31 -10.31
C GLY A 88 8.06 -1.16 -10.26
N VAL A 89 9.31 -1.41 -9.90
CA VAL A 89 10.34 -0.36 -9.83
C VAL A 89 10.77 0.11 -11.22
N ASP A 90 10.65 1.42 -11.48
CA ASP A 90 11.10 2.03 -12.73
C ASP A 90 12.59 2.39 -12.68
N THR A 91 13.39 1.78 -13.54
CA THR A 91 14.84 2.02 -13.59
C THR A 91 15.23 3.45 -13.99
N ARG A 92 14.31 4.20 -14.61
CA ARG A 92 14.54 5.61 -15.00
C ARG A 92 14.75 6.52 -13.80
N ILE A 93 14.08 6.21 -12.68
CA ILE A 93 14.13 7.02 -11.45
C ILE A 93 15.23 6.58 -10.49
N LEU A 94 15.80 5.38 -10.69
CA LEU A 94 16.79 4.84 -9.76
C LEU A 94 18.15 5.52 -9.84
N GLN A 95 18.58 5.97 -11.03
CA GLN A 95 19.90 6.58 -11.17
C GLN A 95 20.01 7.86 -10.33
N ALA A 96 21.06 7.92 -9.51
CA ALA A 96 21.31 8.99 -8.51
C ALA A 96 20.30 9.04 -7.34
N SER A 97 19.49 7.99 -7.16
CA SER A 97 18.64 7.89 -5.97
C SER A 97 19.42 7.39 -4.76
N ASP A 98 19.07 7.90 -3.61
CA ASP A 98 19.49 7.38 -2.32
C ASP A 98 18.66 6.15 -1.95
N VAL A 99 19.32 5.14 -1.39
CA VAL A 99 18.70 3.87 -1.00
C VAL A 99 19.16 3.42 0.37
N ILE A 100 18.33 2.62 1.03
CA ILE A 100 18.64 1.98 2.31
C ILE A 100 18.76 0.47 2.08
N ILE A 101 19.89 -0.09 2.46
CA ILE A 101 20.16 -1.53 2.45
C ILE A 101 19.88 -2.07 3.86
N TYR A 102 18.92 -2.99 3.98
CA TYR A 102 18.45 -3.53 5.24
C TYR A 102 19.18 -4.84 5.59
N GLY A 103 20.49 -4.73 5.84
CA GLY A 103 21.34 -5.84 6.26
C GLY A 103 21.21 -6.17 7.75
N LYS A 104 22.29 -6.65 8.39
CA LYS A 104 22.33 -6.80 9.86
C LYS A 104 22.14 -5.47 10.59
N GLU A 105 22.53 -4.40 9.94
CA GLU A 105 22.26 -3.02 10.29
C GLU A 105 21.85 -2.26 9.01
N LYS A 106 21.11 -1.17 9.15
CA LYS A 106 20.75 -0.29 8.04
C LYS A 106 21.98 0.47 7.59
N ILE A 107 22.30 0.40 6.30
CA ILE A 107 23.34 1.21 5.68
C ILE A 107 22.77 1.98 4.48
N PHE A 108 23.32 3.16 4.22
CA PHE A 108 22.93 3.99 3.09
C PHE A 108 23.77 3.64 1.87
N GLY A 109 23.20 3.81 0.71
CA GLY A 109 23.87 3.68 -0.57
C GLY A 109 23.30 4.64 -1.59
N VAL A 110 24.05 4.86 -2.66
CA VAL A 110 23.65 5.70 -3.80
C VAL A 110 23.68 4.87 -5.06
N VAL A 111 22.62 4.90 -5.83
CA VAL A 111 22.59 4.24 -7.15
C VAL A 111 23.44 5.05 -8.12
N GLY A 112 24.52 4.46 -8.60
CA GLY A 112 25.51 5.13 -9.46
C GLY A 112 24.90 5.59 -10.78
N SER A 113 25.32 6.77 -11.23
CA SER A 113 24.98 7.34 -12.53
C SER A 113 26.23 7.74 -13.29
N THR A 114 26.28 7.43 -14.60
CA THR A 114 27.38 7.86 -15.46
C THR A 114 27.13 9.30 -15.91
N PRO A 115 28.06 10.26 -15.67
CA PRO A 115 27.91 11.64 -16.11
C PRO A 115 27.71 11.75 -17.62
N PRO A 116 26.89 12.72 -18.11
CA PRO A 116 26.57 12.82 -19.54
C PRO A 116 27.78 12.94 -20.47
N HIS A 117 28.85 13.61 -20.04
CA HIS A 117 30.07 13.78 -20.84
C HIS A 117 30.93 12.52 -20.98
N LEU A 118 30.64 11.47 -20.21
CA LEU A 118 31.27 10.15 -20.32
C LEU A 118 30.38 9.14 -21.02
N GLN A 119 29.15 9.51 -21.39
CA GLN A 119 28.22 8.66 -22.11
C GLN A 119 28.43 8.78 -23.63
N SER A 120 28.35 7.67 -24.35
CA SER A 120 28.25 7.68 -25.81
C SER A 120 26.85 8.16 -26.26
N ALA A 121 26.73 8.56 -27.53
CA ALA A 121 25.44 8.91 -28.12
C ALA A 121 24.43 7.74 -28.13
N GLU A 122 24.90 6.51 -28.02
CA GLU A 122 24.08 5.31 -27.92
C GLU A 122 23.62 5.09 -26.45
N ASP A 123 24.52 5.30 -25.48
CA ASP A 123 24.21 5.15 -24.06
C ASP A 123 23.13 6.15 -23.59
N THR A 124 23.14 7.38 -24.13
CA THR A 124 22.13 8.38 -23.79
C THR A 124 20.72 8.03 -24.26
N LYS A 125 20.59 7.11 -25.22
CA LYS A 125 19.30 6.62 -25.76
C LYS A 125 18.85 5.31 -25.14
N LYS A 126 19.74 4.60 -24.43
CA LYS A 126 19.48 3.28 -23.87
C LYS A 126 19.13 3.39 -22.39
N LEU A 127 17.97 2.88 -22.03
CA LEU A 127 17.63 2.66 -20.63
C LEU A 127 18.50 1.54 -20.05
N LYS A 128 19.20 1.81 -18.97
CA LYS A 128 19.92 0.77 -18.23
C LYS A 128 18.92 -0.20 -17.60
N LYS A 129 19.20 -1.48 -17.70
CA LYS A 129 18.47 -2.48 -16.93
C LYS A 129 18.88 -2.40 -15.46
N ILE A 130 18.04 -2.92 -14.57
CA ILE A 130 18.31 -2.86 -13.14
C ILE A 130 19.58 -3.60 -12.72
N ASP A 131 19.92 -4.70 -13.38
CA ASP A 131 21.13 -5.48 -13.17
C ASP A 131 22.41 -4.80 -13.69
N GLU A 132 22.26 -3.73 -14.50
CA GLU A 132 23.36 -2.87 -14.96
C GLU A 132 23.62 -1.68 -14.00
N LEU A 133 22.74 -1.47 -13.01
CA LEU A 133 22.88 -0.41 -12.01
C LEU A 133 23.73 -0.91 -10.84
N LEU A 134 24.58 -0.03 -10.34
CA LEU A 134 25.47 -0.33 -9.21
C LEU A 134 25.11 0.59 -8.03
N ILE A 135 25.02 0.03 -6.85
CA ILE A 135 24.84 0.79 -5.60
C ILE A 135 26.20 0.92 -4.93
N ASP A 136 26.61 2.16 -4.70
CA ASP A 136 27.81 2.50 -3.93
C ASP A 136 27.42 2.78 -2.48
N THR A 137 28.06 2.10 -1.55
CA THR A 137 27.84 2.28 -0.11
C THR A 137 29.09 2.85 0.59
N GLY A 138 30.18 3.05 -0.16
CA GLY A 138 31.48 3.47 0.38
C GLY A 138 32.24 2.40 1.16
N TYR A 139 31.70 1.20 1.30
CA TYR A 139 32.35 0.07 2.00
C TYR A 139 33.22 -0.76 1.05
N SER A 140 34.28 -1.40 1.58
CA SER A 140 34.95 -2.47 0.86
C SER A 140 34.08 -3.73 0.82
N LYS A 141 34.37 -4.67 -0.11
CA LYS A 141 33.67 -5.95 -0.20
C LYS A 141 33.69 -6.71 1.12
N GLU A 142 34.86 -6.81 1.74
CA GLU A 142 35.06 -7.56 3.00
C GLU A 142 34.28 -6.95 4.17
N ALA A 143 34.05 -5.64 4.16
CA ALA A 143 33.25 -4.96 5.14
C ALA A 143 31.75 -5.20 4.86
N LEU A 144 31.32 -5.08 3.60
CA LEU A 144 29.94 -5.33 3.19
C LEU A 144 29.48 -6.76 3.47
N GLU A 145 30.29 -7.78 3.19
CA GLU A 145 29.95 -9.19 3.39
C GLU A 145 29.66 -9.53 4.89
N LYS A 146 30.10 -8.68 5.82
CA LYS A 146 29.77 -8.83 7.24
C LYS A 146 28.35 -8.33 7.57
N ILE A 147 27.84 -7.39 6.79
CA ILE A 147 26.58 -6.67 7.01
C ILE A 147 25.49 -7.14 6.04
N VAL A 148 25.85 -7.30 4.77
CA VAL A 148 24.94 -7.56 3.64
C VAL A 148 25.15 -8.98 3.13
N ARG A 149 24.07 -9.61 2.67
CA ARG A 149 24.09 -10.92 1.99
C ARG A 149 23.31 -10.83 0.70
N ILE A 150 23.53 -11.74 -0.22
CA ILE A 150 22.62 -11.96 -1.36
C ILE A 150 21.23 -12.25 -0.79
N GLY A 151 20.21 -11.60 -1.34
CA GLY A 151 18.85 -11.63 -0.79
C GLY A 151 18.55 -10.56 0.28
N THR A 152 19.49 -9.65 0.59
CA THR A 152 19.21 -8.51 1.46
C THR A 152 18.30 -7.51 0.76
N PRO A 153 17.16 -7.08 1.37
CA PRO A 153 16.26 -6.09 0.78
C PRO A 153 16.88 -4.70 0.75
N VAL A 154 16.50 -3.94 -0.27
CA VAL A 154 16.95 -2.55 -0.53
C VAL A 154 15.73 -1.70 -0.87
N GLY A 155 15.47 -0.67 -0.09
CA GLY A 155 14.38 0.28 -0.30
C GLY A 155 14.86 1.68 -0.66
N PHE A 156 13.93 2.54 -1.02
CA PHE A 156 14.18 3.97 -1.17
C PHE A 156 14.45 4.64 0.17
N ASP A 157 15.16 5.77 0.15
CA ASP A 157 15.43 6.54 1.37
C ASP A 157 14.14 7.14 1.96
N ASP A 158 14.12 7.29 3.29
CA ASP A 158 13.00 7.82 4.07
C ASP A 158 12.94 9.36 3.99
N HIS A 159 12.66 9.90 2.80
CA HIS A 159 12.54 11.33 2.58
C HIS A 159 11.08 11.75 2.40
N TYR A 160 10.57 12.62 3.32
CA TYR A 160 9.20 13.13 3.28
C TYR A 160 9.20 14.64 3.31
N VAL A 161 8.40 15.26 2.44
CA VAL A 161 8.31 16.72 2.28
C VAL A 161 6.86 17.16 2.35
N GLU A 162 6.62 18.19 3.13
CA GLU A 162 5.33 18.89 3.14
C GLU A 162 5.31 19.93 2.03
N LEU A 163 4.26 19.89 1.23
CA LEU A 163 4.02 20.82 0.12
C LEU A 163 2.84 21.75 0.45
N ALA A 164 2.60 22.72 -0.43
CA ALA A 164 1.47 23.62 -0.29
C ALA A 164 0.11 22.89 -0.32
N ASP A 165 -0.90 23.52 0.26
CA ASP A 165 -2.31 23.07 0.24
C ASP A 165 -2.57 21.71 0.89
N GLY A 166 -1.80 21.37 1.94
CA GLY A 166 -2.01 20.12 2.70
C GLY A 166 -1.58 18.86 1.94
N ARG A 167 -0.61 18.98 1.05
CA ARG A 167 -0.01 17.85 0.33
C ARG A 167 1.29 17.42 0.95
N ILE A 168 1.57 16.13 0.86
CA ILE A 168 2.83 15.54 1.28
C ILE A 168 3.43 14.71 0.14
N ALA A 169 4.75 14.71 0.04
CA ALA A 169 5.47 13.86 -0.88
C ALA A 169 6.45 12.96 -0.13
N GLY A 170 6.61 11.72 -0.58
CA GLY A 170 7.49 10.73 0.00
C GLY A 170 7.32 9.37 -0.64
N LYS A 171 8.02 8.37 -0.13
CA LYS A 171 7.91 7.00 -0.61
C LYS A 171 6.73 6.26 0.04
N SER A 172 6.28 5.20 -0.61
CA SER A 172 5.45 4.11 -0.02
C SER A 172 4.12 4.57 0.57
N PHE A 173 3.54 5.65 0.06
CA PHE A 173 2.12 5.95 0.31
C PHE A 173 1.24 4.88 -0.33
N ASP A 174 1.71 4.28 -1.39
CA ASP A 174 1.27 3.01 -1.93
C ASP A 174 1.82 1.86 -1.08
N ASN A 175 1.01 1.16 -0.29
CA ASN A 175 -0.38 1.45 0.08
C ASN A 175 -0.50 1.77 1.59
N LYS A 176 0.63 2.17 2.19
CA LYS A 176 0.74 2.44 3.64
C LYS A 176 -0.07 3.66 4.09
N ALA A 177 -0.34 4.60 3.17
CA ALA A 177 -1.26 5.70 3.47
C ALA A 177 -2.68 5.18 3.67
N CYS A 178 -3.13 4.22 2.86
CA CYS A 178 -4.42 3.58 3.01
C CYS A 178 -4.50 2.73 4.29
N ALA A 179 -3.42 2.02 4.64
CA ALA A 179 -3.33 1.31 5.91
C ALA A 179 -3.48 2.27 7.11
N ALA A 180 -2.81 3.42 7.08
CA ALA A 180 -2.94 4.46 8.10
C ALA A 180 -4.38 5.01 8.18
N CYS A 181 -5.04 5.26 7.04
CA CYS A 181 -6.44 5.69 6.98
C CYS A 181 -7.39 4.66 7.59
N ALA A 182 -7.17 3.37 7.31
CA ALA A 182 -7.98 2.29 7.87
C ALA A 182 -7.81 2.17 9.39
N VAL A 183 -6.58 2.25 9.89
CA VAL A 183 -6.32 2.26 11.34
C VAL A 183 -6.93 3.48 12.01
N ASP A 184 -6.80 4.67 11.43
CA ASP A 184 -7.39 5.91 11.97
C ASP A 184 -8.92 5.81 12.06
N ALA A 185 -9.58 5.33 11.00
CA ALA A 185 -11.03 5.11 10.97
C ALA A 185 -11.48 4.16 12.09
N ILE A 186 -10.82 3.01 12.23
CA ILE A 186 -11.18 1.98 13.21
C ILE A 186 -10.88 2.45 14.65
N LYS A 187 -9.75 3.15 14.86
CA LYS A 187 -9.37 3.73 16.14
C LYS A 187 -10.42 4.70 16.64
N ASN A 188 -10.89 5.59 15.76
CA ASN A 188 -11.84 6.66 16.11
C ASN A 188 -13.31 6.24 16.10
N THR A 189 -13.61 4.94 15.91
CA THR A 189 -14.98 4.40 15.94
C THR A 189 -15.25 3.72 17.28
N PRO A 190 -16.23 4.20 18.09
CA PRO A 190 -16.68 3.49 19.28
C PRO A 190 -17.22 2.10 18.94
N ARG A 191 -16.99 1.13 19.84
CA ARG A 191 -17.40 -0.27 19.63
C ARG A 191 -18.90 -0.44 19.37
N GLU A 192 -19.71 0.30 20.08
CA GLU A 192 -21.17 0.30 19.98
C GLU A 192 -21.72 0.84 18.65
N GLU A 193 -20.93 1.61 17.92
CA GLU A 193 -21.27 2.11 16.60
C GLU A 193 -21.01 1.09 15.48
N LEU A 194 -20.14 0.09 15.72
CA LEU A 194 -19.77 -0.90 14.72
C LEU A 194 -20.97 -1.71 14.24
N ALA A 195 -21.14 -1.86 12.94
CA ALA A 195 -22.19 -2.68 12.33
C ALA A 195 -21.91 -4.18 12.39
N GLY A 196 -20.66 -4.57 12.58
CA GLY A 196 -20.19 -5.96 12.71
C GLY A 196 -18.83 -6.03 13.39
N ASP A 197 -18.25 -7.22 13.48
CA ASP A 197 -16.86 -7.40 13.86
C ASP A 197 -15.97 -6.91 12.70
N VAL A 198 -15.10 -5.95 12.97
CA VAL A 198 -14.22 -5.37 11.96
C VAL A 198 -12.88 -6.07 11.98
N ILE A 199 -12.48 -6.61 10.84
CA ILE A 199 -11.18 -7.22 10.62
C ILE A 199 -10.37 -6.31 9.71
N LEU A 200 -9.34 -5.66 10.25
CA LEU A 200 -8.32 -5.02 9.44
C LEU A 200 -7.33 -6.09 9.00
N MET A 201 -7.18 -6.23 7.70
CA MET A 201 -6.15 -7.05 7.08
C MET A 201 -5.10 -6.14 6.45
N LEU A 202 -3.89 -6.21 6.95
CA LEU A 202 -2.72 -5.62 6.32
C LEU A 202 -2.07 -6.74 5.51
N SER A 203 -2.50 -6.85 4.26
CA SER A 203 -2.14 -7.96 3.38
C SER A 203 -0.71 -7.84 2.87
N ALA A 204 -0.09 -9.00 2.61
CA ALA A 204 1.27 -9.11 2.12
C ALA A 204 1.31 -9.46 0.63
N ARG A 205 2.39 -9.05 -0.07
CA ARG A 205 2.73 -9.45 -1.44
C ARG A 205 1.75 -9.00 -2.52
N GLU A 206 1.07 -7.88 -2.33
CA GLU A 206 0.24 -7.30 -3.38
C GLU A 206 1.08 -6.87 -4.58
N GLU A 207 2.17 -6.19 -4.34
CA GLU A 207 3.09 -5.61 -5.34
C GLU A 207 3.77 -6.63 -6.28
N THR A 208 3.77 -7.89 -5.89
CA THR A 208 4.30 -9.00 -6.71
C THR A 208 3.20 -9.88 -7.26
N GLY A 209 2.00 -9.51 -7.11
CA GLY A 209 0.64 -10.00 -7.26
C GLY A 209 0.26 -11.01 -8.32
N MET A 210 1.13 -11.83 -8.87
CA MET A 210 0.69 -12.77 -9.93
C MET A 210 0.34 -14.18 -9.46
N LEU A 211 0.67 -14.61 -8.23
CA LEU A 211 0.55 -16.04 -7.85
C LEU A 211 0.19 -16.25 -6.36
N GLY A 212 -0.86 -15.60 -5.89
CA GLY A 212 -1.34 -15.84 -4.52
C GLY A 212 -0.67 -14.91 -3.51
N ASN A 213 -1.27 -13.75 -3.36
CA ASN A 213 -0.94 -12.77 -2.36
C ASN A 213 -1.57 -13.12 -1.00
N GLY A 214 -1.21 -12.35 0.02
CA GLY A 214 -1.77 -12.51 1.36
C GLY A 214 -3.27 -12.24 1.43
N ALA A 215 -3.81 -11.44 0.51
CA ALA A 215 -5.23 -11.09 0.49
C ALA A 215 -6.13 -12.30 0.22
N SER A 216 -5.81 -13.13 -0.78
CA SER A 216 -6.60 -14.32 -1.07
C SER A 216 -6.54 -15.36 0.06
N VAL A 217 -5.35 -15.58 0.64
CA VAL A 217 -5.18 -16.51 1.78
C VAL A 217 -5.90 -15.97 3.02
N GLY A 218 -5.77 -14.69 3.27
CA GLY A 218 -6.41 -14.02 4.39
C GLY A 218 -7.93 -14.02 4.30
N ALA A 219 -8.49 -13.65 3.16
CA ALA A 219 -9.92 -13.68 2.92
C ALA A 219 -10.51 -15.10 3.05
N TYR A 220 -9.77 -16.11 2.56
CA TYR A 220 -10.17 -17.51 2.75
C TYR A 220 -10.23 -17.91 4.25
N ARG A 221 -9.26 -17.48 5.05
CA ARG A 221 -9.17 -17.78 6.47
C ARG A 221 -10.25 -17.07 7.29
N ILE A 222 -10.47 -15.78 7.01
CA ILE A 222 -11.43 -14.94 7.73
C ILE A 222 -12.87 -15.30 7.37
N ASP A 223 -13.11 -15.59 6.08
CA ASP A 223 -14.46 -15.81 5.52
C ASP A 223 -15.40 -14.65 5.90
N PRO A 224 -15.13 -13.42 5.41
CA PRO A 224 -15.92 -12.25 5.74
C PRO A 224 -17.23 -12.24 4.97
N ASP A 225 -18.25 -11.59 5.51
CA ASP A 225 -19.53 -11.40 4.84
C ASP A 225 -19.44 -10.42 3.67
N TYR A 226 -18.64 -9.37 3.82
CA TYR A 226 -18.33 -8.39 2.79
C TYR A 226 -17.01 -7.66 3.10
N ALA A 227 -16.46 -7.01 2.09
CA ALA A 227 -15.16 -6.38 2.19
C ALA A 227 -15.12 -4.97 1.56
N LEU A 228 -14.36 -4.08 2.20
CA LEU A 228 -13.86 -2.84 1.64
C LEU A 228 -12.36 -3.00 1.42
N ILE A 229 -11.95 -2.89 0.17
CA ILE A 229 -10.54 -2.86 -0.20
C ILE A 229 -10.19 -1.40 -0.44
N ILE A 230 -9.19 -0.90 0.28
CA ILE A 230 -8.67 0.44 0.04
C ILE A 230 -7.25 0.35 -0.48
N ASP A 231 -7.05 0.99 -1.62
CA ASP A 231 -5.78 1.06 -2.31
C ASP A 231 -5.58 2.45 -2.91
N VAL A 232 -4.40 2.74 -3.43
CA VAL A 232 -4.19 3.99 -4.15
C VAL A 232 -4.82 3.93 -5.56
N ASN A 233 -5.08 5.09 -6.15
CA ASN A 233 -5.53 5.19 -7.54
C ASN A 233 -4.75 6.29 -8.25
N LEU A 234 -4.56 6.14 -9.57
CA LEU A 234 -3.75 7.04 -10.38
C LEU A 234 -4.24 8.49 -10.33
N GLY A 235 -3.49 9.34 -9.64
CA GLY A 235 -3.72 10.77 -9.57
C GLY A 235 -3.42 11.46 -10.90
N ARG A 236 -4.36 12.30 -11.36
CA ARG A 236 -4.25 12.98 -12.65
C ARG A 236 -3.05 13.91 -12.73
N THR A 237 -2.30 13.78 -13.84
CA THR A 237 -1.26 14.72 -14.29
C THR A 237 -1.62 15.28 -15.68
N PRO A 238 -0.97 16.34 -16.16
CA PRO A 238 -1.31 16.94 -17.47
C PRO A 238 -1.21 15.98 -18.65
N ASP A 239 -0.37 14.95 -18.54
CA ASP A 239 -0.06 13.95 -19.56
C ASP A 239 -0.85 12.62 -19.42
N THR A 240 -1.73 12.52 -18.42
CA THR A 240 -2.52 11.28 -18.18
C THR A 240 -3.95 11.40 -18.69
N PRO A 241 -4.55 10.30 -19.21
CA PRO A 241 -5.94 10.29 -19.68
C PRO A 241 -6.94 10.54 -18.53
N LYS A 242 -7.90 11.42 -18.75
CA LYS A 242 -8.96 11.72 -17.75
C LYS A 242 -9.83 10.52 -17.39
N THR A 243 -9.96 9.58 -18.31
CA THR A 243 -10.78 8.37 -18.14
C THR A 243 -10.13 7.29 -17.28
N GLU A 244 -8.82 7.42 -17.05
CA GLU A 244 -8.02 6.42 -16.29
C GLU A 244 -7.45 6.98 -14.99
N THR A 245 -7.78 8.24 -14.65
CA THR A 245 -7.19 8.94 -13.52
C THR A 245 -8.22 9.71 -12.73
N VAL A 246 -7.94 9.93 -11.45
CA VAL A 246 -8.75 10.70 -10.50
C VAL A 246 -8.02 11.97 -10.06
N GLU A 247 -8.73 12.96 -9.54
CA GLU A 247 -8.14 14.25 -9.16
C GLU A 247 -7.76 14.26 -7.69
N LEU A 248 -6.54 14.72 -7.36
CA LEU A 248 -6.15 15.00 -5.97
C LEU A 248 -6.98 16.16 -5.40
N GLY A 249 -7.33 16.05 -4.12
CA GLY A 249 -8.13 17.05 -3.40
C GLY A 249 -9.62 16.98 -3.70
N LYS A 250 -10.08 15.93 -4.40
CA LYS A 250 -11.48 15.68 -4.74
C LYS A 250 -12.10 14.49 -4.01
N GLY A 251 -11.39 13.96 -3.02
CA GLY A 251 -11.83 12.78 -2.27
C GLY A 251 -11.45 11.47 -2.94
N VAL A 252 -11.85 10.38 -2.31
CA VAL A 252 -11.56 9.01 -2.76
C VAL A 252 -12.30 8.64 -4.03
N SER A 253 -11.86 7.63 -4.75
CA SER A 253 -12.63 7.04 -5.86
C SER A 253 -13.34 5.76 -5.43
N LEU A 254 -14.52 5.52 -6.00
CA LEU A 254 -15.23 4.25 -5.94
C LEU A 254 -15.20 3.61 -7.31
N THR A 255 -14.65 2.40 -7.39
CA THR A 255 -14.41 1.74 -8.67
C THR A 255 -15.55 0.82 -9.05
N TYR A 256 -16.16 1.08 -10.21
CA TYR A 256 -17.11 0.20 -10.88
C TYR A 256 -16.39 -0.67 -11.90
N CYS A 257 -16.29 -1.96 -11.63
CA CYS A 257 -15.66 -2.93 -12.52
C CYS A 257 -16.31 -4.32 -12.38
N PRO A 258 -15.97 -5.30 -13.23
CA PRO A 258 -16.59 -6.63 -13.20
C PRO A 258 -16.41 -7.37 -11.86
N VAL A 259 -15.34 -7.11 -11.10
CA VAL A 259 -15.01 -7.80 -9.84
C VAL A 259 -15.52 -7.09 -8.58
N THR A 260 -16.08 -5.87 -8.70
CA THR A 260 -16.73 -5.19 -7.59
C THR A 260 -18.22 -5.50 -7.50
N SER A 261 -18.77 -5.57 -6.31
CA SER A 261 -20.21 -5.70 -6.07
C SER A 261 -20.90 -4.38 -6.41
N LYS A 262 -21.61 -4.32 -7.53
CA LYS A 262 -22.34 -3.12 -7.97
C LYS A 262 -23.31 -2.58 -6.93
N LYS A 263 -23.96 -3.50 -6.17
CA LYS A 263 -24.89 -3.12 -5.10
C LYS A 263 -24.14 -2.50 -3.94
N LEU A 264 -23.05 -3.13 -3.48
CA LEU A 264 -22.24 -2.62 -2.37
C LEU A 264 -21.57 -1.29 -2.73
N THR A 265 -20.99 -1.17 -3.95
CA THR A 265 -20.38 0.09 -4.44
C THR A 265 -21.40 1.23 -4.46
N ARG A 266 -22.64 0.98 -4.95
CA ARG A 266 -23.70 1.98 -4.95
C ARG A 266 -24.10 2.38 -3.53
N MET A 267 -24.30 1.43 -2.63
CA MET A 267 -24.63 1.72 -1.23
C MET A 267 -23.52 2.51 -0.53
N THR A 268 -22.25 2.22 -0.86
CA THR A 268 -21.09 2.98 -0.35
C THR A 268 -21.07 4.40 -0.89
N ALA A 269 -21.43 4.61 -2.16
CA ALA A 269 -21.56 5.95 -2.74
C ALA A 269 -22.69 6.77 -2.07
N GLU A 270 -23.87 6.15 -1.91
CA GLU A 270 -25.01 6.76 -1.20
C GLU A 270 -24.63 7.10 0.27
N LEU A 271 -23.82 6.27 0.91
CA LEU A 271 -23.29 6.50 2.26
C LEU A 271 -22.32 7.69 2.29
N ALA A 272 -21.45 7.81 1.28
CA ALA A 272 -20.55 8.96 1.15
C ALA A 272 -21.33 10.26 0.97
N ASP A 273 -22.34 10.28 0.10
CA ASP A 273 -23.21 11.45 -0.11
C ASP A 273 -23.95 11.84 1.17
N LYS A 274 -24.52 10.86 1.90
CA LYS A 274 -25.25 11.07 3.17
C LYS A 274 -24.37 11.69 4.26
N ASN A 275 -23.07 11.38 4.26
CA ASN A 275 -22.09 11.89 5.23
C ASN A 275 -21.24 13.05 4.69
N GLU A 276 -21.62 13.62 3.53
CA GLU A 276 -20.91 14.75 2.89
C GLU A 276 -19.43 14.47 2.62
N ILE A 277 -19.06 13.18 2.43
CA ILE A 277 -17.70 12.74 2.12
C ILE A 277 -17.45 12.92 0.63
N LYS A 278 -16.37 13.60 0.27
CA LYS A 278 -15.99 13.80 -1.15
C LYS A 278 -15.56 12.48 -1.77
N TRP A 279 -16.12 12.20 -2.93
CA TRP A 279 -15.75 11.02 -3.71
C TRP A 279 -15.87 11.24 -5.21
N GLN A 280 -15.23 10.36 -5.98
CA GLN A 280 -15.18 10.37 -7.44
C GLN A 280 -15.52 8.98 -7.98
N ILE A 281 -16.00 8.92 -9.22
CA ILE A 281 -16.22 7.65 -9.91
C ILE A 281 -14.96 7.22 -10.66
N SER A 282 -14.56 5.97 -10.46
CA SER A 282 -13.59 5.26 -11.29
C SER A 282 -14.28 4.11 -12.00
N VAL A 283 -13.93 3.84 -13.27
CA VAL A 283 -14.52 2.75 -14.05
C VAL A 283 -13.42 1.96 -14.76
N SER A 284 -13.44 0.65 -14.57
CA SER A 284 -12.56 -0.27 -15.29
C SER A 284 -13.39 -1.34 -16.00
N GLY A 285 -13.10 -1.59 -17.27
CA GLY A 285 -13.72 -2.66 -18.04
C GLY A 285 -13.14 -4.06 -17.77
N ARG A 286 -12.11 -4.14 -16.93
CA ARG A 286 -11.40 -5.38 -16.56
C ARG A 286 -11.47 -5.59 -15.04
N GLY A 287 -10.38 -5.96 -14.40
CA GLY A 287 -10.23 -5.94 -12.95
C GLY A 287 -9.72 -4.59 -12.46
N THR A 288 -9.45 -4.53 -11.17
CA THR A 288 -8.66 -3.48 -10.54
C THR A 288 -7.20 -3.92 -10.45
N GLY A 289 -6.27 -2.98 -10.29
CA GLY A 289 -4.88 -3.29 -9.93
C GLY A 289 -4.69 -3.38 -8.41
N THR A 290 -5.66 -3.94 -7.70
CA THR A 290 -5.75 -4.01 -6.23
C THR A 290 -6.06 -5.44 -5.80
N ASN A 291 -6.10 -5.72 -4.52
CA ASN A 291 -6.50 -7.01 -3.95
C ASN A 291 -7.99 -7.39 -4.17
N THR A 292 -8.80 -6.52 -4.76
CA THR A 292 -10.23 -6.76 -4.95
C THR A 292 -10.55 -8.08 -5.68
N PRO A 293 -9.91 -8.42 -6.83
CA PRO A 293 -10.15 -9.70 -7.49
C PRO A 293 -9.82 -10.91 -6.62
N ASP A 294 -8.73 -10.85 -5.88
CA ASP A 294 -8.24 -11.94 -5.03
C ASP A 294 -9.18 -12.24 -3.87
N ILE A 295 -9.72 -11.19 -3.24
CA ILE A 295 -10.70 -11.32 -2.16
C ILE A 295 -12.05 -11.76 -2.72
N ASN A 296 -12.52 -11.12 -3.81
CA ASN A 296 -13.82 -11.41 -4.41
C ASN A 296 -13.96 -12.87 -4.85
N LEU A 297 -12.90 -13.48 -5.39
CA LEU A 297 -12.90 -14.85 -5.90
C LEU A 297 -12.72 -15.91 -4.80
N THR A 298 -12.66 -15.51 -3.54
CA THR A 298 -12.46 -16.43 -2.42
C THR A 298 -13.79 -17.03 -1.94
N ARG A 299 -13.76 -18.30 -1.50
CA ARG A 299 -14.93 -19.03 -1.00
C ARG A 299 -16.03 -19.12 -2.06
N GLU A 300 -17.23 -18.68 -1.72
CA GLU A 300 -18.40 -18.64 -2.61
C GLU A 300 -18.56 -17.29 -3.32
N GLY A 301 -17.53 -16.47 -3.24
CA GLY A 301 -17.49 -15.07 -3.70
C GLY A 301 -17.83 -14.09 -2.59
N ILE A 302 -16.88 -13.21 -2.27
CA ILE A 302 -17.05 -12.18 -1.25
C ILE A 302 -17.47 -10.88 -1.92
N PRO A 303 -18.60 -10.26 -1.55
CA PRO A 303 -18.97 -8.94 -2.06
C PRO A 303 -17.93 -7.89 -1.67
N CYS A 304 -17.32 -7.25 -2.66
CA CYS A 304 -16.26 -6.26 -2.46
C CYS A 304 -16.65 -4.89 -3.00
N VAL A 305 -16.24 -3.83 -2.28
CA VAL A 305 -16.13 -2.46 -2.80
C VAL A 305 -14.66 -2.08 -2.86
N ASP A 306 -14.28 -1.42 -3.93
CA ASP A 306 -12.92 -0.95 -4.20
C ASP A 306 -12.88 0.56 -4.05
N VAL A 307 -12.07 1.04 -3.11
CA VAL A 307 -11.91 2.45 -2.74
C VAL A 307 -10.50 2.89 -3.10
N GLY A 308 -10.37 3.90 -3.96
CA GLY A 308 -9.07 4.39 -4.41
C GLY A 308 -8.70 5.72 -3.76
N LEU A 309 -7.54 5.79 -3.11
CA LEU A 309 -6.95 7.04 -2.62
C LEU A 309 -6.11 7.67 -3.75
N PRO A 310 -6.43 8.91 -4.21
CA PRO A 310 -5.68 9.53 -5.29
C PRO A 310 -4.20 9.72 -4.95
N LEU A 311 -3.31 9.17 -5.78
CA LEU A 311 -1.86 9.25 -5.60
C LEU A 311 -1.17 9.58 -6.93
N LYS A 312 -0.28 10.57 -6.96
CA LYS A 312 0.56 10.85 -8.12
C LYS A 312 1.93 10.23 -7.94
N SER A 313 2.58 9.94 -9.07
CA SER A 313 3.93 9.36 -9.10
C SER A 313 4.04 8.04 -8.32
N MET A 314 2.96 7.24 -8.36
CA MET A 314 2.93 5.89 -7.80
C MET A 314 4.15 5.08 -8.25
N HIS A 315 4.65 4.18 -7.39
CA HIS A 315 5.83 3.35 -7.65
C HIS A 315 7.13 4.15 -7.86
N THR A 316 7.26 5.31 -7.19
CA THR A 316 8.49 6.10 -7.20
C THR A 316 8.99 6.38 -5.78
N CYS A 317 10.21 6.92 -5.69
CA CYS A 317 10.75 7.40 -4.40
C CYS A 317 10.07 8.69 -3.89
N SER A 318 9.14 9.29 -4.66
CA SER A 318 8.50 10.58 -4.34
C SER A 318 7.06 10.61 -4.86
N GLU A 319 6.20 9.85 -4.21
CA GLU A 319 4.76 9.83 -4.42
C GLU A 319 4.12 11.07 -3.79
N LEU A 320 3.00 11.53 -4.34
CA LEU A 320 2.32 12.76 -3.90
C LEU A 320 0.88 12.48 -3.47
N LEU A 321 0.59 12.76 -2.21
CA LEU A 321 -0.71 12.57 -1.54
C LEU A 321 -1.31 13.92 -1.10
N ASP A 322 -2.66 14.01 -1.14
CA ASP A 322 -3.42 15.11 -0.54
C ASP A 322 -4.06 14.65 0.79
N LEU A 323 -3.77 15.36 1.89
CA LEU A 323 -4.28 14.99 3.23
C LEU A 323 -5.80 15.09 3.36
N ASN A 324 -6.47 15.89 2.51
CA ASN A 324 -7.93 15.94 2.49
C ASN A 324 -8.52 14.68 1.87
N ASP A 325 -7.85 14.07 0.87
CA ASP A 325 -8.28 12.79 0.30
C ASP A 325 -8.05 11.65 1.31
N ALA A 326 -6.93 11.68 2.05
CA ALA A 326 -6.69 10.74 3.14
C ALA A 326 -7.73 10.86 4.28
N GLN A 327 -8.17 12.09 4.60
CA GLN A 327 -9.26 12.30 5.55
C GLN A 327 -10.57 11.73 5.01
N ALA A 328 -10.90 11.98 3.74
CA ALA A 328 -12.09 11.42 3.11
C ALA A 328 -12.07 9.87 3.10
N ALA A 329 -10.89 9.27 2.93
CA ALA A 329 -10.72 7.81 3.03
C ALA A 329 -11.03 7.29 4.43
N SER A 330 -10.45 7.90 5.47
CA SER A 330 -10.73 7.53 6.87
C SER A 330 -12.22 7.70 7.20
N ASP A 331 -12.83 8.83 6.81
CA ASP A 331 -14.24 9.09 7.05
C ASP A 331 -15.16 8.09 6.34
N LEU A 332 -14.84 7.70 5.10
CA LEU A 332 -15.62 6.71 4.35
C LEU A 332 -15.52 5.31 4.97
N ILE A 333 -14.31 4.89 5.36
CA ILE A 333 -14.12 3.60 6.04
C ILE A 333 -14.92 3.60 7.36
N ARG A 334 -14.86 4.69 8.14
CA ARG A 334 -15.63 4.81 9.37
C ARG A 334 -17.13 4.69 9.11
N ALA A 335 -17.65 5.43 8.13
CA ALA A 335 -19.06 5.34 7.77
C ALA A 335 -19.46 3.94 7.34
N PHE A 336 -18.59 3.26 6.54
CA PHE A 336 -18.83 1.91 6.04
C PHE A 336 -18.90 0.87 7.16
N ILE A 337 -17.96 0.86 8.10
CA ILE A 337 -17.93 -0.11 9.21
C ILE A 337 -19.04 0.12 10.24
N CYS A 338 -19.68 1.32 10.22
CA CYS A 338 -20.82 1.66 11.06
C CYS A 338 -22.17 1.45 10.36
N SER A 339 -22.20 1.16 9.06
CA SER A 339 -23.44 1.08 8.27
C SER A 339 -24.23 -0.18 8.56
N LYS A 340 -25.27 -0.05 9.39
CA LYS A 340 -26.22 -1.14 9.66
C LYS A 340 -26.99 -1.54 8.41
N GLU A 341 -27.29 -0.59 7.52
CA GLU A 341 -27.99 -0.84 6.25
C GLU A 341 -27.17 -1.77 5.34
N ILE A 342 -25.85 -1.56 5.24
CA ILE A 342 -24.95 -2.46 4.49
C ILE A 342 -24.89 -3.83 5.18
N ALA A 343 -24.70 -3.86 6.49
CA ALA A 343 -24.64 -5.09 7.25
C ALA A 343 -25.91 -5.94 7.10
N GLU A 344 -27.11 -5.34 7.19
CA GLU A 344 -28.38 -6.05 6.98
C GLU A 344 -28.54 -6.65 5.59
N VAL A 345 -27.90 -6.06 4.57
CA VAL A 345 -28.00 -6.52 3.17
C VAL A 345 -27.00 -7.62 2.85
N PHE A 346 -25.83 -7.61 3.50
CA PHE A 346 -24.69 -8.47 3.14
C PHE A 346 -24.30 -9.49 4.21
N ALA A 347 -24.81 -9.40 5.45
CA ALA A 347 -24.61 -10.44 6.46
C ALA A 347 -25.16 -11.80 5.99
N ARG A 348 -24.38 -12.87 6.23
CA ARG A 348 -24.71 -14.27 5.87
C ARG A 348 -25.17 -15.07 7.09
#